data_0dd2c528e3f4b25b64b72abc53cddfe5
#
_entry.id   0dd2c528e3f4b25b64b72abc53cddfe5
#
_cell.length_a   1.000
_cell.length_b   1.000
_cell.length_c   1.000
_cell.angle_alpha   90.00
_cell.angle_beta   90.00
_cell.angle_gamma   90.00
#
_symmetry.space_group_name_H-M   'P 1'
#
loop_
_entity.id
_entity.type
_entity.pdbx_description
1 polymer ?
#
loop_
_entity_poly.entity_id
_entity_poly.type
_entity_poly.pdbx_seq_one_letter_code
_entity_poly.pdbx_strand_id
1 'polypeptide(L)'
;KRTMLILLVMPVIQIILFGFAITTEVKNTRVAVFDPSKDVTTEHIKAKIQASQYFNIVEELTHSGQINDVFKSGDINLVIVFSENFAGNLLHTGEAAIQLIADGTEPNQASTLTGYASNILSSYQQELTEQYQIPYRITPEIKMLYNPQSKSAYNFVPGVMGLILILICAMMTSIAIVREKETGTMEVLLSSPLKPIYIILAKAVPYFTLSIVNLTTILL
;
A
#
# COMPACT_ATOMS: atom_id res chain seq x y z
N LYS A 1 17.76 20.91 30.80
CA LYS A 1 18.68 20.83 29.62
C LYS A 1 18.49 19.54 28.81
N ARG A 2 18.42 18.34 29.45
CA ARG A 2 18.22 17.06 28.73
C ARG A 2 16.87 16.97 28.01
N THR A 3 15.79 17.40 28.68
CA THR A 3 14.42 17.38 28.11
C THR A 3 14.29 18.33 26.91
N MET A 4 14.96 19.49 26.98
CA MET A 4 14.94 20.49 25.91
C MET A 4 15.68 19.97 24.66
N LEU A 5 16.74 19.20 24.85
CA LEU A 5 17.50 18.57 23.77
C LEU A 5 16.66 17.47 23.08
N ILE A 6 15.95 16.64 23.84
CA ILE A 6 15.04 15.62 23.30
C ILE A 6 13.90 16.28 22.51
N LEU A 7 13.33 17.34 23.00
CA LEU A 7 12.21 18.05 22.38
C LEU A 7 12.60 18.73 21.06
N LEU A 8 13.87 19.11 20.91
CA LEU A 8 14.40 19.71 19.69
C LEU A 8 14.91 18.68 18.70
N VAL A 9 15.49 17.57 19.17
CA VAL A 9 16.10 16.54 18.32
C VAL A 9 15.05 15.56 17.79
N MET A 10 14.02 15.23 18.56
CA MET A 10 12.98 14.28 18.13
C MET A 10 12.26 14.68 16.84
N PRO A 11 11.81 15.94 16.64
CA PRO A 11 11.19 16.35 15.38
C PRO A 11 12.13 16.21 14.19
N VAL A 12 13.42 16.49 14.37
CA VAL A 12 14.42 16.36 13.32
C VAL A 12 14.61 14.88 12.93
N ILE A 13 14.72 13.99 13.93
CA ILE A 13 14.79 12.55 13.70
C ILE A 13 13.52 12.05 13.00
N GLN A 14 12.35 12.51 13.42
CA GLN A 14 11.08 12.14 12.79
C GLN A 14 11.01 12.60 11.34
N ILE A 15 11.39 13.83 11.02
CA ILE A 15 11.42 14.33 9.64
C ILE A 15 12.38 13.50 8.78
N ILE A 16 13.55 13.16 9.30
CA ILE A 16 14.52 12.31 8.60
C ILE A 16 13.95 10.90 8.39
N LEU A 17 13.43 10.27 9.44
CA LEU A 17 12.85 8.92 9.37
C LEU A 17 11.66 8.88 8.39
N PHE A 18 10.72 9.79 8.50
CA PHE A 18 9.56 9.82 7.62
C PHE A 18 9.91 10.26 6.19
N GLY A 19 10.86 11.17 6.02
CA GLY A 19 11.33 11.61 4.72
C GLY A 19 12.06 10.49 3.94
N PHE A 20 12.76 9.59 4.61
CA PHE A 20 13.40 8.43 3.98
C PHE A 20 12.51 7.18 3.94
N ALA A 21 11.60 7.01 4.90
CA ALA A 21 10.74 5.83 4.97
C ALA A 21 9.52 5.91 4.03
N ILE A 22 9.07 7.13 3.68
CA ILE A 22 7.96 7.33 2.74
C ILE A 22 8.52 7.63 1.35
N THR A 23 9.23 6.68 0.77
CA THR A 23 9.48 6.68 -0.67
C THR A 23 8.24 6.15 -1.37
N THR A 24 7.43 7.04 -1.89
CA THR A 24 6.31 6.74 -2.79
C THR A 24 6.81 6.46 -4.23
N GLU A 25 8.11 6.26 -4.40
CA GLU A 25 8.66 5.91 -5.69
C GLU A 25 8.29 4.47 -6.03
N VAL A 26 7.37 4.35 -6.97
CA VAL A 26 7.02 3.09 -7.60
C VAL A 26 8.16 2.73 -8.55
N LYS A 27 8.92 1.69 -8.23
CA LYS A 27 9.97 1.13 -9.08
C LYS A 27 9.82 -0.38 -9.14
N ASN A 28 9.93 -0.93 -10.35
CA ASN A 28 9.91 -2.39 -10.58
C ASN A 28 8.68 -3.09 -9.97
N THR A 29 7.51 -2.44 -10.01
CA THR A 29 6.28 -3.05 -9.50
C THR A 29 5.91 -4.26 -10.34
N ARG A 30 5.63 -5.37 -9.67
CA ARG A 30 5.23 -6.62 -10.31
C ARG A 30 3.83 -6.50 -10.88
N VAL A 31 3.71 -6.75 -12.18
CA VAL A 31 2.47 -6.64 -12.96
C VAL A 31 2.17 -7.95 -13.64
N ALA A 32 0.90 -8.35 -13.63
CA ALA A 32 0.44 -9.42 -14.49
C ALA A 32 -0.34 -8.85 -15.68
N VAL A 33 -0.34 -9.59 -16.80
CA VAL A 33 -1.02 -9.19 -18.02
C VAL A 33 -1.98 -10.30 -18.46
N PHE A 34 -3.21 -9.93 -18.78
CA PHE A 34 -4.15 -10.77 -19.47
C PHE A 34 -4.38 -10.23 -20.87
N ASP A 35 -3.86 -10.94 -21.87
CA ASP A 35 -3.92 -10.55 -23.27
C ASP A 35 -4.60 -11.65 -24.11
N PRO A 36 -5.91 -11.57 -24.32
CA PRO A 36 -6.64 -12.50 -25.18
C PRO A 36 -6.39 -12.25 -26.67
N SER A 37 -5.92 -11.06 -27.05
CA SER A 37 -5.71 -10.64 -28.43
C SER A 37 -4.40 -11.18 -29.00
N LYS A 38 -3.32 -11.12 -28.22
CA LYS A 38 -1.96 -11.58 -28.58
C LYS A 38 -1.50 -11.07 -29.96
N ASP A 39 -1.80 -9.80 -30.24
CA ASP A 39 -1.46 -9.16 -31.49
C ASP A 39 -0.18 -8.30 -31.37
N VAL A 40 0.33 -7.83 -32.52
CA VAL A 40 1.55 -7.01 -32.55
C VAL A 40 1.43 -5.74 -31.75
N THR A 41 0.24 -5.14 -31.69
CA THR A 41 -0.02 -3.89 -30.97
C THR A 41 0.03 -4.11 -29.47
N THR A 42 -0.57 -5.20 -28.96
CA THR A 42 -0.50 -5.54 -27.54
C THR A 42 0.92 -5.88 -27.12
N GLU A 43 1.70 -6.58 -27.97
CA GLU A 43 3.11 -6.85 -27.70
C GLU A 43 3.95 -5.58 -27.62
N HIS A 44 3.71 -4.60 -28.49
CA HIS A 44 4.40 -3.31 -28.44
C HIS A 44 4.07 -2.55 -27.15
N ILE A 45 2.81 -2.57 -26.70
CA ILE A 45 2.41 -1.95 -25.43
C ILE A 45 3.08 -2.66 -24.25
N LYS A 46 3.08 -4.00 -24.23
CA LYS A 46 3.76 -4.80 -23.19
C LYS A 46 5.25 -4.47 -23.14
N ALA A 47 5.91 -4.41 -24.31
CA ALA A 47 7.33 -4.05 -24.38
C ALA A 47 7.60 -2.63 -23.82
N LYS A 48 6.73 -1.66 -24.12
CA LYS A 48 6.84 -0.30 -23.57
C LYS A 48 6.66 -0.25 -22.06
N ILE A 49 5.69 -0.99 -21.54
CA ILE A 49 5.46 -1.12 -20.09
C ILE A 49 6.68 -1.76 -19.42
N GLN A 50 7.21 -2.84 -19.99
CA GLN A 50 8.39 -3.56 -19.49
C GLN A 50 9.67 -2.71 -19.56
N ALA A 51 9.81 -1.87 -20.58
CA ALA A 51 10.95 -0.96 -20.73
C ALA A 51 10.89 0.23 -19.76
N SER A 52 9.74 0.46 -19.12
CA SER A 52 9.61 1.51 -18.11
C SER A 52 10.33 1.09 -16.81
N GLN A 53 10.82 2.08 -16.05
CA GLN A 53 11.41 1.81 -14.72
C GLN A 53 10.36 1.50 -13.65
N TYR A 54 9.07 1.62 -14.00
CA TYR A 54 7.97 1.52 -13.04
C TYR A 54 7.45 0.10 -12.90
N PHE A 55 7.45 -0.68 -14.00
CA PHE A 55 6.75 -1.95 -14.09
C PHE A 55 7.68 -3.09 -14.51
N ASN A 56 7.42 -4.25 -13.93
CA ASN A 56 8.03 -5.52 -14.33
C ASN A 56 6.91 -6.54 -14.56
N ILE A 57 6.70 -6.93 -15.81
CA ILE A 57 5.72 -7.95 -16.17
C ILE A 57 6.30 -9.30 -15.77
N VAL A 58 5.72 -9.92 -14.75
CA VAL A 58 6.20 -11.19 -14.16
C VAL A 58 5.34 -12.37 -14.54
N GLU A 59 4.09 -12.13 -14.95
CA GLU A 59 3.13 -13.20 -15.26
C GLU A 59 2.20 -12.82 -16.40
N GLU A 60 1.97 -13.75 -17.32
CA GLU A 60 0.93 -13.66 -18.34
C GLU A 60 -0.21 -14.63 -17.99
N LEU A 61 -1.39 -14.08 -17.79
CA LEU A 61 -2.58 -14.83 -17.43
C LEU A 61 -3.23 -15.45 -18.66
N THR A 62 -3.70 -16.70 -18.54
CA THR A 62 -4.38 -17.41 -19.61
C THR A 62 -5.90 -17.26 -19.57
N HIS A 63 -6.46 -16.95 -18.39
CA HIS A 63 -7.90 -16.82 -18.17
C HIS A 63 -8.18 -15.64 -17.23
N SER A 64 -9.28 -14.93 -17.48
CA SER A 64 -9.71 -13.82 -16.62
C SER A 64 -10.01 -14.22 -15.16
N GLY A 65 -10.37 -15.50 -14.93
CA GLY A 65 -10.61 -16.02 -13.57
C GLY A 65 -9.37 -16.01 -12.66
N GLN A 66 -8.17 -16.06 -13.24
CA GLN A 66 -6.90 -16.02 -12.49
C GLN A 66 -6.61 -14.66 -11.85
N ILE A 67 -7.26 -13.59 -12.30
CA ILE A 67 -7.00 -12.22 -11.83
C ILE A 67 -7.15 -12.11 -10.30
N ASN A 68 -8.23 -12.68 -9.74
CA ASN A 68 -8.44 -12.64 -8.31
C ASN A 68 -7.41 -13.47 -7.52
N ASP A 69 -6.97 -14.57 -8.08
CA ASP A 69 -6.03 -15.46 -7.39
C ASP A 69 -4.61 -14.87 -7.36
N VAL A 70 -4.23 -14.19 -8.44
CA VAL A 70 -2.96 -13.47 -8.53
C VAL A 70 -2.89 -12.32 -7.51
N PHE A 71 -3.98 -11.60 -7.28
CA PHE A 71 -4.01 -10.58 -6.21
C PHE A 71 -3.98 -11.18 -4.81
N LYS A 72 -4.60 -12.34 -4.58
CA LYS A 72 -4.55 -13.03 -3.28
C LYS A 72 -3.15 -13.48 -2.89
N SER A 73 -2.27 -13.74 -3.84
CA SER A 73 -0.86 -14.06 -3.55
C SER A 73 -0.11 -12.90 -2.89
N GLY A 74 -0.62 -11.66 -3.05
CA GLY A 74 0.00 -10.45 -2.53
C GLY A 74 1.23 -9.97 -3.30
N ASP A 75 1.61 -10.68 -4.36
CA ASP A 75 2.81 -10.40 -5.13
C ASP A 75 2.58 -9.43 -6.28
N ILE A 76 1.33 -9.28 -6.75
CA ILE A 76 0.96 -8.47 -7.90
C ILE A 76 0.11 -7.28 -7.45
N ASN A 77 0.50 -6.09 -7.85
CA ASN A 77 -0.17 -4.84 -7.47
C ASN A 77 -1.06 -4.27 -8.58
N LEU A 78 -0.80 -4.67 -9.84
CA LEU A 78 -1.54 -4.20 -11.00
C LEU A 78 -1.71 -5.35 -12.00
N VAL A 79 -2.90 -5.49 -12.56
CA VAL A 79 -3.18 -6.36 -13.70
C VAL A 79 -3.64 -5.51 -14.88
N ILE A 80 -3.03 -5.73 -16.04
CA ILE A 80 -3.38 -5.06 -17.29
C ILE A 80 -4.15 -6.05 -18.15
N VAL A 81 -5.37 -5.69 -18.52
CA VAL A 81 -6.26 -6.53 -19.31
C VAL A 81 -6.51 -5.87 -20.65
N PHE A 82 -6.12 -6.52 -21.72
CA PHE A 82 -6.42 -6.08 -23.08
C PHE A 82 -7.81 -6.58 -23.51
N SER A 83 -8.51 -5.78 -24.33
CA SER A 83 -9.74 -6.25 -24.97
C SER A 83 -9.47 -7.29 -26.05
N GLU A 84 -10.42 -8.17 -26.31
CA GLU A 84 -10.35 -9.08 -27.43
C GLU A 84 -10.25 -8.32 -28.77
N ASN A 85 -9.48 -8.85 -29.71
CA ASN A 85 -9.25 -8.26 -31.04
C ASN A 85 -8.77 -6.78 -30.95
N PHE A 86 -7.83 -6.49 -30.05
CA PHE A 86 -7.38 -5.14 -29.72
C PHE A 86 -6.90 -4.36 -30.94
N ALA A 87 -5.98 -4.93 -31.73
CA ALA A 87 -5.47 -4.27 -32.93
C ALA A 87 -6.57 -4.09 -33.99
N GLY A 88 -7.45 -5.08 -34.14
CA GLY A 88 -8.58 -4.98 -35.08
C GLY A 88 -9.51 -3.84 -34.71
N ASN A 89 -9.90 -3.73 -33.44
CA ASN A 89 -10.74 -2.64 -32.97
C ASN A 89 -10.05 -1.28 -33.17
N LEU A 90 -8.78 -1.17 -32.79
CA LEU A 90 -8.02 0.07 -32.95
C LEU A 90 -7.93 0.51 -34.42
N LEU A 91 -7.70 -0.43 -35.35
CA LEU A 91 -7.58 -0.13 -36.79
C LEU A 91 -8.94 0.17 -37.45
N HIS A 92 -10.01 -0.53 -37.06
CA HIS A 92 -11.33 -0.39 -37.73
C HIS A 92 -12.21 0.69 -37.13
N THR A 93 -12.19 0.83 -35.81
CA THR A 93 -13.03 1.81 -35.10
C THR A 93 -12.26 3.03 -34.59
N GLY A 94 -10.94 2.99 -34.62
CA GLY A 94 -10.08 4.03 -34.02
C GLY A 94 -10.02 3.96 -32.51
N GLU A 95 -10.72 3.03 -31.87
CA GLU A 95 -10.84 2.94 -30.41
C GLU A 95 -10.54 1.53 -29.90
N ALA A 96 -9.80 1.41 -28.79
CA ALA A 96 -9.61 0.16 -28.06
C ALA A 96 -9.56 0.44 -26.55
N ALA A 97 -9.99 -0.54 -25.75
CA ALA A 97 -10.02 -0.43 -24.30
C ALA A 97 -8.94 -1.30 -23.65
N ILE A 98 -8.31 -0.76 -22.63
CA ILE A 98 -7.38 -1.47 -21.74
C ILE A 98 -7.88 -1.29 -20.32
N GLN A 99 -8.19 -2.38 -19.61
CA GLN A 99 -8.59 -2.30 -18.23
C GLN A 99 -7.37 -2.40 -17.32
N LEU A 100 -7.21 -1.44 -16.41
CA LEU A 100 -6.18 -1.40 -15.39
C LEU A 100 -6.81 -1.77 -14.05
N ILE A 101 -6.51 -2.97 -13.56
CA ILE A 101 -7.04 -3.48 -12.29
C ILE A 101 -5.94 -3.36 -11.25
N ALA A 102 -6.13 -2.54 -10.22
CA ALA A 102 -5.17 -2.34 -9.16
C ALA A 102 -5.71 -2.80 -7.81
N ASP A 103 -4.79 -3.20 -6.92
CA ASP A 103 -5.13 -3.48 -5.53
C ASP A 103 -5.43 -2.17 -4.79
N GLY A 104 -6.70 -1.98 -4.44
CA GLY A 104 -7.19 -0.79 -3.74
C GLY A 104 -6.98 -0.83 -2.23
N THR A 105 -6.35 -1.85 -1.66
CA THR A 105 -6.02 -1.90 -0.22
C THR A 105 -5.11 -0.74 0.16
N GLU A 106 -4.21 -0.33 -0.75
CA GLU A 106 -3.39 0.87 -0.63
C GLU A 106 -3.75 1.91 -1.71
N PRO A 107 -4.74 2.78 -1.47
CA PRO A 107 -5.30 3.68 -2.47
C PRO A 107 -4.27 4.61 -3.12
N ASN A 108 -3.29 5.07 -2.36
CA ASN A 108 -2.25 5.96 -2.87
C ASN A 108 -1.35 5.24 -3.88
N GLN A 109 -0.94 4.01 -3.56
CA GLN A 109 -0.14 3.18 -4.47
C GLN A 109 -0.94 2.82 -5.71
N ALA A 110 -2.18 2.35 -5.55
CA ALA A 110 -3.06 1.99 -6.64
C ALA A 110 -3.28 3.16 -7.62
N SER A 111 -3.55 4.37 -7.09
CA SER A 111 -3.72 5.57 -7.91
C SER A 111 -2.43 5.96 -8.64
N THR A 112 -1.29 5.82 -8.00
CA THR A 112 0.02 6.11 -8.62
C THR A 112 0.32 5.12 -9.74
N LEU A 113 0.12 3.82 -9.52
CA LEU A 113 0.33 2.76 -10.51
C LEU A 113 -0.56 2.94 -11.74
N THR A 114 -1.86 3.14 -11.52
CA THR A 114 -2.79 3.36 -12.63
C THR A 114 -2.51 4.66 -13.38
N GLY A 115 -2.04 5.70 -12.69
CA GLY A 115 -1.59 6.95 -13.30
C GLY A 115 -0.37 6.75 -14.20
N TYR A 116 0.66 6.03 -13.76
CA TYR A 116 1.83 5.73 -14.59
C TYR A 116 1.49 4.85 -15.79
N ALA A 117 0.68 3.82 -15.60
CA ALA A 117 0.21 2.97 -16.70
C ALA A 117 -0.57 3.79 -17.73
N SER A 118 -1.50 4.65 -17.28
CA SER A 118 -2.28 5.53 -18.16
C SER A 118 -1.38 6.50 -18.95
N ASN A 119 -0.34 7.04 -18.33
CA ASN A 119 0.62 7.91 -19.00
C ASN A 119 1.41 7.18 -20.10
N ILE A 120 1.84 5.93 -19.85
CA ILE A 120 2.52 5.09 -20.85
C ILE A 120 1.57 4.82 -22.03
N LEU A 121 0.30 4.47 -21.75
CA LEU A 121 -0.71 4.24 -22.78
C LEU A 121 -0.98 5.50 -23.61
N SER A 122 -1.09 6.66 -22.95
CA SER A 122 -1.28 7.94 -23.64
C SER A 122 -0.09 8.31 -24.53
N SER A 123 1.13 8.05 -24.06
CA SER A 123 2.33 8.25 -24.87
C SER A 123 2.36 7.35 -26.11
N TYR A 124 1.96 6.10 -25.95
CA TYR A 124 1.85 5.16 -27.07
C TYR A 124 0.75 5.58 -28.06
N GLN A 125 -0.40 6.01 -27.57
CA GLN A 125 -1.48 6.55 -28.38
C GLN A 125 -1.01 7.78 -29.20
N GLN A 126 -0.24 8.67 -28.60
CA GLN A 126 0.28 9.84 -29.28
C GLN A 126 1.25 9.43 -30.40
N GLU A 127 2.15 8.48 -30.16
CA GLU A 127 3.06 7.98 -31.20
C GLU A 127 2.30 7.36 -32.38
N LEU A 128 1.25 6.55 -32.10
CA LEU A 128 0.41 5.99 -33.16
C LEU A 128 -0.29 7.08 -33.97
N THR A 129 -0.84 8.09 -33.29
CA THR A 129 -1.53 9.21 -33.94
C THR A 129 -0.58 10.01 -34.81
N GLU A 130 0.64 10.28 -34.35
CA GLU A 130 1.67 10.98 -35.14
C GLU A 130 2.14 10.16 -36.35
N GLN A 131 2.31 8.83 -36.18
CA GLN A 131 2.79 7.95 -37.23
C GLN A 131 1.77 7.73 -38.35
N TYR A 132 0.49 7.57 -38.01
CA TYR A 132 -0.56 7.20 -38.96
C TYR A 132 -1.48 8.37 -39.32
N GLN A 133 -1.37 9.52 -38.65
CA GLN A 133 -2.22 10.72 -38.81
C GLN A 133 -3.72 10.42 -38.63
N ILE A 134 -4.05 9.36 -37.88
CA ILE A 134 -5.40 8.95 -37.55
C ILE A 134 -5.59 9.18 -36.03
N PRO A 135 -6.71 9.75 -35.57
CA PRO A 135 -6.95 9.97 -34.15
C PRO A 135 -7.32 8.63 -33.45
N TYR A 136 -6.30 7.84 -33.16
CA TYR A 136 -6.49 6.63 -32.34
C TYR A 136 -6.82 6.97 -30.89
N ARG A 137 -7.72 6.20 -30.28
CA ARG A 137 -8.08 6.38 -28.90
C ARG A 137 -7.94 5.07 -28.12
N ILE A 138 -7.02 5.05 -27.16
CA ILE A 138 -6.87 3.97 -26.20
C ILE A 138 -7.45 4.44 -24.88
N THR A 139 -8.54 3.82 -24.43
CA THR A 139 -9.23 4.25 -23.21
C THR A 139 -8.84 3.33 -22.05
N PRO A 140 -8.10 3.83 -21.05
CA PRO A 140 -7.82 3.08 -19.84
C PRO A 140 -9.07 3.03 -18.95
N GLU A 141 -9.58 1.83 -18.68
CA GLU A 141 -10.64 1.58 -17.70
C GLU A 141 -10.03 1.18 -16.37
N ILE A 142 -10.10 2.05 -15.36
CA ILE A 142 -9.50 1.80 -14.05
C ILE A 142 -10.49 1.10 -13.13
N LYS A 143 -10.10 -0.06 -12.61
CA LYS A 143 -10.85 -0.83 -11.62
C LYS A 143 -10.01 -1.06 -10.37
N MET A 144 -10.47 -0.56 -9.21
CA MET A 144 -9.86 -0.82 -7.92
C MET A 144 -10.51 -2.04 -7.27
N LEU A 145 -9.73 -3.08 -6.98
CA LEU A 145 -10.19 -4.22 -6.20
C LEU A 145 -10.11 -3.91 -4.70
N TYR A 146 -10.95 -4.55 -3.90
CA TYR A 146 -11.04 -4.47 -2.44
C TYR A 146 -11.46 -3.10 -1.87
N ASN A 147 -11.13 -1.99 -2.54
CA ASN A 147 -11.52 -0.63 -2.15
C ASN A 147 -11.94 0.21 -3.37
N PRO A 148 -13.09 -0.11 -4.02
CA PRO A 148 -13.53 0.55 -5.26
C PRO A 148 -13.72 2.07 -5.12
N GLN A 149 -13.98 2.54 -3.90
CA GLN A 149 -14.20 3.97 -3.62
C GLN A 149 -12.89 4.71 -3.29
N SER A 150 -11.74 4.01 -3.29
CA SER A 150 -10.41 4.54 -2.94
C SER A 150 -10.41 5.33 -1.62
N LYS A 151 -11.20 4.86 -0.63
CA LYS A 151 -11.28 5.52 0.68
C LYS A 151 -10.01 5.26 1.47
N SER A 152 -9.21 6.29 1.66
CA SER A 152 -7.99 6.24 2.48
C SER A 152 -8.23 5.81 3.93
N ALA A 153 -9.47 5.94 4.43
CA ALA A 153 -9.84 5.54 5.78
C ALA A 153 -9.58 4.05 6.07
N TYR A 154 -9.77 3.16 5.09
CA TYR A 154 -9.55 1.72 5.26
C TYR A 154 -8.08 1.36 5.53
N ASN A 155 -7.16 2.16 5.04
CA ASN A 155 -5.73 2.00 5.30
C ASN A 155 -5.27 2.78 6.54
N PHE A 156 -5.73 4.03 6.67
CA PHE A 156 -5.27 4.96 7.70
C PHE A 156 -5.79 4.61 9.10
N VAL A 157 -7.07 4.20 9.21
CA VAL A 157 -7.71 3.96 10.51
C VAL A 157 -7.05 2.84 11.31
N PRO A 158 -6.76 1.65 10.74
CA PRO A 158 -6.06 0.59 11.47
C PRO A 158 -4.66 1.00 11.94
N GLY A 159 -3.92 1.76 11.11
CA GLY A 159 -2.58 2.26 11.46
C GLY A 159 -2.61 3.22 12.63
N VAL A 160 -3.53 4.20 12.60
CA VAL A 160 -3.71 5.17 13.70
C VAL A 160 -4.19 4.48 14.98
N MET A 161 -5.11 3.51 14.87
CA MET A 161 -5.55 2.72 16.02
C MET A 161 -4.39 1.97 16.68
N GLY A 162 -3.53 1.32 15.90
CA GLY A 162 -2.35 0.64 16.42
C GLY A 162 -1.40 1.60 17.14
N LEU A 163 -1.17 2.78 16.58
CA LEU A 163 -0.33 3.82 17.19
C LEU A 163 -0.92 4.33 18.51
N ILE A 164 -2.21 4.61 18.57
CA ILE A 164 -2.91 5.04 19.78
C ILE A 164 -2.82 3.96 20.87
N LEU A 165 -3.02 2.69 20.50
CA LEU A 165 -2.91 1.57 21.46
C LEU A 165 -1.51 1.48 22.08
N ILE A 166 -0.45 1.59 21.27
CA ILE A 166 0.93 1.57 21.75
C ILE A 166 1.18 2.73 22.72
N LEU A 167 0.74 3.94 22.36
CA LEU A 167 0.90 5.13 23.20
C LEU A 167 0.18 4.99 24.54
N ILE A 168 -1.08 4.54 24.54
CA ILE A 168 -1.86 4.36 25.76
C ILE A 168 -1.23 3.29 26.65
N CYS A 169 -0.86 2.12 26.09
CA CYS A 169 -0.22 1.06 26.83
C CYS A 169 1.11 1.50 27.46
N ALA A 170 1.97 2.17 26.70
CA ALA A 170 3.26 2.66 27.17
C ALA A 170 3.08 3.71 28.27
N MET A 171 2.17 4.67 28.07
CA MET A 171 1.91 5.73 29.04
C MET A 171 1.32 5.19 30.35
N MET A 172 0.31 4.34 30.27
CA MET A 172 -0.33 3.75 31.45
C MET A 172 0.62 2.82 32.22
N THR A 173 1.42 2.03 31.52
CA THR A 173 2.45 1.20 32.15
C THR A 173 3.50 2.05 32.85
N SER A 174 3.95 3.14 32.23
CA SER A 174 4.92 4.06 32.82
C SER A 174 4.36 4.74 34.08
N ILE A 175 3.12 5.22 34.02
CA ILE A 175 2.44 5.84 35.18
C ILE A 175 2.29 4.84 36.34
N ALA A 176 1.93 3.57 36.03
CA ALA A 176 1.80 2.52 37.04
C ALA A 176 3.15 2.24 37.75
N ILE A 177 4.25 2.22 37.01
CA ILE A 177 5.59 2.01 37.58
C ILE A 177 6.04 3.22 38.43
N VAL A 178 5.81 4.45 37.95
CA VAL A 178 6.13 5.67 38.66
C VAL A 178 5.36 5.74 39.97
N ARG A 179 4.06 5.42 39.95
CA ARG A 179 3.21 5.42 41.14
C ARG A 179 3.72 4.44 42.21
N GLU A 180 4.18 3.26 41.84
CA GLU A 180 4.77 2.31 42.79
C GLU A 180 6.07 2.83 43.39
N LYS A 181 6.87 3.56 42.60
CA LYS A 181 8.06 4.21 43.11
C LYS A 181 7.73 5.32 44.11
N GLU A 182 6.71 6.13 43.84
CA GLU A 182 6.27 7.22 44.73
C GLU A 182 5.65 6.69 46.02
N THR A 183 4.95 5.55 45.98
CA THR A 183 4.34 4.93 47.15
C THR A 183 5.31 4.06 47.98
N GLY A 184 6.56 3.92 47.54
CA GLY A 184 7.58 3.11 48.20
C GLY A 184 7.44 1.59 48.03
N THR A 185 6.41 1.13 47.29
CA THR A 185 6.19 -0.31 47.06
C THR A 185 7.20 -0.92 46.11
N MET A 186 7.89 -0.08 45.34
CA MET A 186 8.92 -0.52 44.37
C MET A 186 10.13 -1.16 45.09
N GLU A 187 10.50 -0.70 46.29
CA GLU A 187 11.59 -1.27 47.09
C GLU A 187 11.30 -2.72 47.50
N VAL A 188 10.04 -3.00 47.88
CA VAL A 188 9.57 -4.35 48.21
C VAL A 188 9.62 -5.28 46.96
N LEU A 189 9.23 -4.75 45.79
CA LEU A 189 9.31 -5.51 44.53
C LEU A 189 10.75 -5.83 44.10
N LEU A 190 11.67 -4.86 44.29
CA LEU A 190 13.08 -5.03 43.96
C LEU A 190 13.84 -5.94 44.95
N SER A 191 13.37 -6.08 46.21
CA SER A 191 13.92 -7.05 47.18
C SER A 191 13.44 -8.50 46.91
N SER A 192 12.45 -8.68 46.04
CA SER A 192 11.98 -9.98 45.58
C SER A 192 12.96 -10.63 44.59
N PRO A 193 13.10 -11.98 44.56
CA PRO A 193 13.95 -12.69 43.60
C PRO A 193 13.45 -12.68 42.16
N LEU A 194 12.49 -11.82 41.84
CA LEU A 194 11.89 -11.70 40.52
C LEU A 194 12.77 -10.87 39.57
N LYS A 195 12.88 -11.33 38.33
CA LYS A 195 13.58 -10.53 37.28
C LYS A 195 12.74 -9.28 36.96
N PRO A 196 13.37 -8.12 36.76
CA PRO A 196 12.67 -6.85 36.47
C PRO A 196 11.71 -6.92 35.28
N ILE A 197 12.00 -7.76 34.29
CA ILE A 197 11.15 -7.96 33.12
C ILE A 197 9.74 -8.48 33.49
N TYR A 198 9.63 -9.34 34.51
CA TYR A 198 8.33 -9.85 34.94
C TYR A 198 7.48 -8.79 35.63
N ILE A 199 8.13 -7.82 36.33
CA ILE A 199 7.45 -6.70 36.93
C ILE A 199 6.84 -5.79 35.84
N ILE A 200 7.61 -5.51 34.79
CA ILE A 200 7.16 -4.70 33.65
C ILE A 200 6.00 -5.43 32.92
N LEU A 201 6.15 -6.71 32.64
CA LEU A 201 5.12 -7.49 31.97
C LEU A 201 3.83 -7.59 32.78
N ALA A 202 3.94 -7.82 34.10
CA ALA A 202 2.76 -7.87 34.99
C ALA A 202 1.96 -6.55 34.98
N LYS A 203 2.61 -5.41 34.72
CA LYS A 203 1.94 -4.12 34.58
C LYS A 203 1.44 -3.86 33.17
N ALA A 204 2.17 -4.28 32.15
CA ALA A 204 1.78 -4.07 30.76
C ALA A 204 0.58 -4.93 30.34
N VAL A 205 0.51 -6.20 30.77
CA VAL A 205 -0.54 -7.15 30.35
C VAL A 205 -1.97 -6.65 30.62
N PRO A 206 -2.35 -6.15 31.82
CA PRO A 206 -3.71 -5.68 32.03
C PRO A 206 -4.08 -4.46 31.16
N TYR A 207 -3.14 -3.54 30.90
CA TYR A 207 -3.39 -2.40 30.02
C TYR A 207 -3.49 -2.83 28.56
N PHE A 208 -2.68 -3.77 28.13
CA PHE A 208 -2.78 -4.37 26.80
C PHE A 208 -4.13 -5.07 26.59
N THR A 209 -4.58 -5.86 27.57
CA THR A 209 -5.89 -6.53 27.51
C THR A 209 -7.04 -5.50 27.41
N LEU A 210 -6.99 -4.46 28.24
CA LEU A 210 -7.99 -3.39 28.23
C LEU A 210 -8.01 -2.63 26.90
N SER A 211 -6.85 -2.44 26.29
CA SER A 211 -6.70 -1.82 24.98
C SER A 211 -7.30 -2.67 23.86
N ILE A 212 -7.15 -4.00 23.92
CA ILE A 212 -7.79 -4.93 22.98
C ILE A 212 -9.31 -4.87 23.10
N VAL A 213 -9.84 -4.84 24.33
CA VAL A 213 -11.29 -4.72 24.56
C VAL A 213 -11.82 -3.41 23.97
N ASN A 214 -11.13 -2.29 24.20
CA ASN A 214 -11.48 -1.00 23.61
C ASN A 214 -11.47 -1.05 22.06
N LEU A 215 -10.42 -1.63 21.48
CA LEU A 215 -10.32 -1.79 20.02
C LEU A 215 -11.50 -2.59 19.47
N THR A 216 -11.83 -3.71 20.10
CA THR A 216 -12.96 -4.56 19.70
C THR A 216 -14.28 -3.80 19.77
N THR A 217 -14.47 -2.96 20.80
CA THR A 217 -15.69 -2.15 20.98
C THR A 217 -15.82 -1.05 19.91
N ILE A 218 -14.69 -0.52 19.40
CA ILE A 218 -14.70 0.52 18.37
C ILE A 218 -14.96 -0.10 16.97
N LEU A 219 -14.52 -1.34 16.76
CA LEU A 219 -14.68 -2.03 15.48
C LEU A 219 -16.06 -2.69 15.30
N LEU A 220 -16.82 -2.89 16.36
CA LEU A 220 -18.20 -3.37 16.37
C LEU A 220 -19.21 -2.25 16.17
#